data_2ac5622c79d012b503f65a258438abf9
#
_entry.id   2ac5622c79d012b503f65a258438abf9
#
_cell.length_a   1.000
_cell.length_b   1.000
_cell.length_c   1.000
_cell.angle_alpha   90.00
_cell.angle_beta   90.00
_cell.angle_gamma   90.00
#
_symmetry.space_group_name_H-M   'P 1'
#
loop_
_entity.id
_entity.type
_entity.pdbx_description
1 polymer ?
#
loop_
_entity_poly.entity_id
_entity_poly.type
_entity_poly.pdbx_seq_one_letter_code
_entity_poly.pdbx_strand_id
1 'polypeptide(L)'
;LARAFDRIRALLSERGYLSGDDDGETVTPQGERLARLWGESDLLAAECLRHGVWDGLEPAELAAVVSALVYESRRDLGPVPRVPTGRVAEALAATVRLWTGLEADERRHRVDRTREPDLGFAWPMHRWARGESLAAVLTAAEQNGAELSAGDFVRWCKQLVDLLSQVALIADEPVRGT
;
A
#
# COMPACT_ATOMS: atom_id res chain seq x y z
N LEU A 1 -2.82 7.09 26.76
CA LEU A 1 -3.76 7.06 25.62
C LEU A 1 -3.87 8.44 24.96
N ALA A 2 -4.13 9.51 25.71
CA ALA A 2 -4.25 10.87 25.18
C ALA A 2 -2.99 11.33 24.41
N ARG A 3 -1.79 11.08 24.93
CA ARG A 3 -0.52 11.45 24.27
C ARG A 3 -0.30 10.73 22.94
N ALA A 4 -0.73 9.48 22.82
CA ALA A 4 -0.65 8.73 21.56
C ALA A 4 -1.60 9.32 20.50
N PHE A 5 -2.80 9.68 20.92
CA PHE A 5 -3.77 10.36 20.07
C PHE A 5 -3.25 11.72 19.56
N ASP A 6 -2.68 12.53 20.45
CA ASP A 6 -2.12 13.84 20.09
C ASP A 6 -0.97 13.73 19.07
N ARG A 7 -0.14 12.69 19.19
CA ARG A 7 0.95 12.43 18.24
C ARG A 7 0.43 12.08 16.85
N ILE A 8 -0.59 11.22 16.79
CA ILE A 8 -1.24 10.86 15.53
C ILE A 8 -1.90 12.09 14.89
N ARG A 9 -2.63 12.90 15.66
CA ARG A 9 -3.21 14.16 15.18
C ARG A 9 -2.16 15.08 14.59
N ALA A 10 -1.05 15.27 15.30
CA ALA A 10 0.05 16.13 14.84
C ALA A 10 0.63 15.65 13.50
N LEU A 11 0.85 14.34 13.33
CA LEU A 11 1.29 13.75 12.08
C LEU A 11 0.28 14.00 10.94
N LEU A 12 -0.98 13.73 11.19
CA LEU A 12 -2.05 13.89 10.19
C LEU A 12 -2.24 15.36 9.79
N SER A 13 -2.13 16.28 10.73
CA SER A 13 -2.19 17.73 10.46
C SER A 13 -1.02 18.19 9.60
N GLU A 14 0.19 17.76 9.93
CA GLU A 14 1.39 18.09 9.16
C GLU A 14 1.31 17.58 7.72
N ARG A 15 0.73 16.40 7.51
CA ARG A 15 0.56 15.80 6.17
C ARG A 15 -0.69 16.27 5.43
N GLY A 16 -1.48 17.17 6.03
CA GLY A 16 -2.65 17.77 5.36
C GLY A 16 -3.89 16.87 5.32
N TYR A 17 -4.02 15.89 6.21
CA TYR A 17 -5.23 15.09 6.40
C TYR A 17 -6.21 15.76 7.37
N LEU A 18 -5.70 16.60 8.24
CA LEU A 18 -6.45 17.48 9.13
C LEU A 18 -6.03 18.92 8.88
N SER A 19 -6.91 19.87 9.14
CA SER A 19 -6.64 21.31 9.06
C SER A 19 -7.29 22.04 10.23
N GLY A 20 -6.73 23.22 10.58
CA GLY A 20 -7.17 24.02 11.71
C GLY A 20 -6.33 23.79 12.96
N ASP A 21 -6.72 24.46 14.04
CA ASP A 21 -6.13 24.38 15.34
C ASP A 21 -7.04 23.65 16.35
N ASP A 22 -6.63 23.55 17.59
CA ASP A 22 -7.35 22.83 18.65
C ASP A 22 -8.81 23.28 18.85
N ASP A 23 -9.14 24.52 18.48
CA ASP A 23 -10.49 25.09 18.61
C ASP A 23 -11.37 24.88 17.36
N GLY A 24 -10.81 24.45 16.26
CA GLY A 24 -11.54 24.33 14.99
C GLY A 24 -10.97 23.30 14.01
N GLU A 25 -10.42 22.18 14.50
CA GLU A 25 -9.88 21.13 13.62
C GLU A 25 -10.95 20.49 12.74
N THR A 26 -10.65 20.37 11.47
CA THR A 26 -11.53 19.76 10.46
C THR A 26 -10.79 18.70 9.65
N VAL A 27 -11.53 17.72 9.15
CA VAL A 27 -11.01 16.70 8.24
C VAL A 27 -10.95 17.29 6.83
N THR A 28 -9.78 17.23 6.20
CA THR A 28 -9.61 17.69 4.82
C THR A 28 -10.19 16.68 3.82
N PRO A 29 -10.37 17.03 2.53
CA PRO A 29 -10.75 16.05 1.51
C PRO A 29 -9.80 14.84 1.44
N GLN A 30 -8.50 15.05 1.65
CA GLN A 30 -7.53 13.95 1.76
C GLN A 30 -7.77 13.10 3.00
N GLY A 31 -8.11 13.72 4.13
CA GLY A 31 -8.48 13.02 5.36
C GLY A 31 -9.74 12.16 5.21
N GLU A 32 -10.73 12.64 4.46
CA GLU A 32 -11.94 11.87 4.15
C GLU A 32 -11.62 10.64 3.30
N ARG A 33 -10.69 10.74 2.36
CA ARG A 33 -10.20 9.60 1.57
C ARG A 33 -9.44 8.60 2.43
N LEU A 34 -8.55 9.08 3.30
CA LEU A 34 -7.83 8.22 4.25
C LEU A 34 -8.81 7.43 5.15
N ALA A 35 -9.88 8.06 5.62
CA ALA A 35 -10.87 7.43 6.48
C ALA A 35 -11.60 6.24 5.85
N ARG A 36 -11.52 6.08 4.52
CA ARG A 36 -12.10 4.97 3.77
C ARG A 36 -11.14 3.81 3.54
N LEU A 37 -9.90 3.97 3.91
CA LEU A 37 -8.88 2.93 3.86
C LEU A 37 -8.75 2.29 5.24
N TRP A 38 -8.62 0.98 5.28
CA TRP A 38 -8.50 0.23 6.53
C TRP A 38 -7.35 -0.75 6.39
N GLY A 39 -6.56 -0.84 7.41
CA GLY A 39 -5.43 -1.75 7.45
C GLY A 39 -4.16 -1.08 7.95
N GLU A 40 -3.14 -1.87 8.11
CA GLU A 40 -1.85 -1.42 8.66
C GLU A 40 -1.11 -0.44 7.75
N SER A 41 -1.39 -0.45 6.45
CA SER A 41 -0.73 0.42 5.46
C SER A 41 -1.68 1.46 4.85
N ASP A 42 -2.73 1.83 5.56
CA ASP A 42 -3.74 2.78 5.09
C ASP A 42 -3.15 4.14 4.74
N LEU A 43 -2.29 4.68 5.59
CA LEU A 43 -1.67 5.99 5.36
C LEU A 43 -0.71 5.97 4.17
N LEU A 44 0.05 4.89 3.98
CA LEU A 44 0.90 4.74 2.80
C LEU A 44 0.06 4.61 1.52
N ALA A 45 -1.03 3.85 1.55
CA ALA A 45 -1.95 3.75 0.42
C ALA A 45 -2.56 5.12 0.07
N ALA A 46 -2.98 5.88 1.07
CA ALA A 46 -3.48 7.25 0.88
C ALA A 46 -2.44 8.17 0.25
N GLU A 47 -1.18 8.11 0.68
CA GLU A 47 -0.07 8.86 0.10
C GLU A 47 0.18 8.47 -1.37
N CYS A 48 0.15 7.18 -1.68
CA CYS A 48 0.31 6.70 -3.06
C CYS A 48 -0.81 7.20 -3.98
N LEU A 49 -2.05 7.18 -3.52
CA LEU A 49 -3.20 7.72 -4.26
C LEU A 49 -3.10 9.24 -4.43
N ARG A 50 -2.74 9.96 -3.39
CA ARG A 50 -2.60 11.41 -3.39
C ARG A 50 -1.53 11.89 -4.37
N HIS A 51 -0.40 11.20 -4.44
CA HIS A 51 0.72 11.54 -5.32
C HIS A 51 0.63 10.90 -6.72
N GLY A 52 -0.42 10.12 -6.99
CA GLY A 52 -0.66 9.55 -8.31
C GLY A 52 0.38 8.52 -8.76
N VAL A 53 1.12 7.90 -7.83
CA VAL A 53 2.21 6.98 -8.20
C VAL A 53 1.72 5.65 -8.76
N TRP A 54 0.43 5.37 -8.64
CA TRP A 54 -0.23 4.20 -9.20
C TRP A 54 -1.05 4.51 -10.47
N ASP A 55 -1.05 5.76 -10.90
CA ASP A 55 -1.81 6.19 -12.08
C ASP A 55 -1.27 5.54 -13.36
N GLY A 56 -2.17 5.21 -14.28
CA GLY A 56 -1.83 4.65 -15.57
C GLY A 56 -1.37 3.18 -15.56
N LEU A 57 -1.40 2.50 -14.42
CA LEU A 57 -1.14 1.07 -14.34
C LEU A 57 -2.33 0.27 -14.88
N GLU A 58 -2.03 -0.78 -15.63
CA GLU A 58 -3.05 -1.77 -16.02
C GLU A 58 -3.48 -2.60 -14.80
N PRO A 59 -4.67 -3.25 -14.83
CA PRO A 59 -5.18 -3.98 -13.66
C PRO A 59 -4.20 -4.98 -13.04
N ALA A 60 -3.51 -5.77 -13.85
CA ALA A 60 -2.53 -6.74 -13.37
C ALA A 60 -1.30 -6.05 -12.76
N GLU A 61 -0.87 -4.93 -13.33
CA GLU A 61 0.23 -4.12 -12.81
C GLU A 61 -0.15 -3.46 -11.48
N LEU A 62 -1.36 -2.92 -11.38
CA LEU A 62 -1.88 -2.33 -10.14
C LEU A 62 -1.96 -3.38 -9.02
N ALA A 63 -2.48 -4.56 -9.32
CA ALA A 63 -2.53 -5.66 -8.36
C ALA A 63 -1.13 -6.04 -7.85
N ALA A 64 -0.14 -6.11 -8.74
CA ALA A 64 1.24 -6.38 -8.39
C ALA A 64 1.84 -5.32 -7.45
N VAL A 65 1.64 -4.04 -7.77
CA VAL A 65 2.17 -2.92 -6.97
C VAL A 65 1.50 -2.84 -5.59
N VAL A 66 0.18 -2.90 -5.54
CA VAL A 66 -0.59 -2.80 -4.29
C VAL A 66 -0.33 -4.01 -3.39
N SER A 67 0.02 -5.17 -3.95
CA SER A 67 0.39 -6.35 -3.16
C SER A 67 1.57 -6.09 -2.21
N ALA A 68 2.45 -5.16 -2.53
CA ALA A 68 3.57 -4.79 -1.67
C ALA A 68 3.14 -4.18 -0.33
N LEU A 69 1.91 -3.67 -0.23
CA LEU A 69 1.36 -3.09 0.99
C LEU A 69 0.70 -4.14 1.90
N VAL A 70 0.35 -5.30 1.38
CA VAL A 70 -0.36 -6.35 2.15
C VAL A 70 0.49 -7.58 2.41
N TYR A 71 1.36 -7.94 1.50
CA TYR A 71 2.21 -9.13 1.61
C TYR A 71 3.34 -8.92 2.60
N GLU A 72 3.68 -9.98 3.34
CA GLU A 72 4.80 -10.03 4.26
C GLU A 72 5.54 -11.36 4.13
N SER A 73 6.81 -11.29 3.74
CA SER A 73 7.69 -12.45 3.64
C SER A 73 8.01 -13.02 5.02
N ARG A 74 8.08 -14.33 5.11
CA ARG A 74 8.50 -15.02 6.34
C ARG A 74 10.02 -15.04 6.54
N ARG A 75 10.79 -14.69 5.53
CA ARG A 75 12.27 -14.73 5.54
C ARG A 75 12.87 -13.43 5.04
N ASP A 76 13.75 -12.86 5.83
CA ASP A 76 14.45 -11.60 5.52
C ASP A 76 15.64 -11.75 4.55
N LEU A 77 15.98 -12.97 4.12
CA LEU A 77 17.19 -13.27 3.36
C LEU A 77 16.87 -14.06 2.08
N GLY A 78 16.06 -13.47 1.24
CA GLY A 78 15.80 -14.01 -0.10
C GLY A 78 16.55 -13.26 -1.19
N PRO A 79 16.60 -13.82 -2.42
CA PRO A 79 17.09 -13.08 -3.58
C PRO A 79 16.23 -11.83 -3.81
N VAL A 80 16.81 -10.82 -4.49
CA VAL A 80 16.05 -9.62 -4.88
C VAL A 80 14.83 -10.05 -5.69
N PRO A 81 13.60 -9.68 -5.26
CA PRO A 81 12.40 -10.10 -5.95
C PRO A 81 12.35 -9.62 -7.40
N ARG A 82 11.90 -10.47 -8.30
CA ARG A 82 11.66 -10.08 -9.69
C ARG A 82 10.44 -9.16 -9.78
N VAL A 83 10.53 -8.21 -10.68
CA VAL A 83 9.45 -7.27 -10.99
C VAL A 83 8.95 -7.53 -12.42
N PRO A 84 7.63 -7.64 -12.64
CA PRO A 84 7.09 -8.12 -13.90
C PRO A 84 7.28 -7.16 -15.08
N THR A 85 7.20 -5.84 -14.86
CA THR A 85 7.32 -4.84 -15.93
C THR A 85 8.10 -3.61 -15.45
N GLY A 86 8.56 -2.78 -16.38
CA GLY A 86 9.20 -1.50 -16.07
C GLY A 86 8.26 -0.53 -15.35
N ARG A 87 6.97 -0.51 -15.70
CA ARG A 87 5.95 0.30 -15.02
C ARG A 87 5.74 -0.13 -13.58
N VAL A 88 5.69 -1.43 -13.31
CA VAL A 88 5.62 -1.96 -11.94
C VAL A 88 6.88 -1.59 -11.17
N ALA A 89 8.06 -1.69 -11.76
CA ALA A 89 9.31 -1.28 -11.13
C ALA A 89 9.30 0.20 -10.73
N GLU A 90 8.88 1.08 -11.63
CA GLU A 90 8.76 2.52 -11.35
C GLU A 90 7.76 2.81 -10.23
N ALA A 91 6.58 2.22 -10.30
CA ALA A 91 5.53 2.43 -9.31
C ALA A 91 5.95 1.89 -7.93
N LEU A 92 6.60 0.73 -7.86
CA LEU A 92 7.16 0.19 -6.62
C LEU A 92 8.25 1.09 -6.06
N ALA A 93 9.16 1.57 -6.89
CA ALA A 93 10.21 2.51 -6.45
C ALA A 93 9.61 3.81 -5.89
N ALA A 94 8.58 4.36 -6.55
CA ALA A 94 7.86 5.53 -6.06
C ALA A 94 7.13 5.26 -4.74
N THR A 95 6.50 4.09 -4.61
CA THR A 95 5.83 3.65 -3.37
C THR A 95 6.83 3.55 -2.21
N VAL A 96 8.01 2.97 -2.44
CA VAL A 96 9.07 2.86 -1.43
C VAL A 96 9.61 4.23 -1.04
N ARG A 97 9.77 5.16 -1.99
CA ARG A 97 10.17 6.55 -1.67
C ARG A 97 9.15 7.25 -0.78
N LEU A 98 7.86 7.09 -1.06
CA LEU A 98 6.80 7.65 -0.20
C LEU A 98 6.81 7.00 1.18
N TRP A 99 7.01 5.69 1.26
CA TRP A 99 7.17 5.01 2.54
C TRP A 99 8.36 5.55 3.34
N THR A 100 9.50 5.77 2.71
CA THR A 100 10.71 6.30 3.38
C THR A 100 10.42 7.67 4.01
N GLY A 101 9.75 8.57 3.30
CA GLY A 101 9.36 9.87 3.83
C GLY A 101 8.33 9.77 4.96
N LEU A 102 7.34 8.90 4.79
CA LEU A 102 6.31 8.64 5.80
C LEU A 102 6.92 8.06 7.08
N GLU A 103 7.75 7.04 6.96
CA GLU A 103 8.40 6.38 8.10
C GLU A 103 9.29 7.36 8.90
N ALA A 104 9.98 8.26 8.23
CA ALA A 104 10.78 9.29 8.88
C ALA A 104 9.89 10.23 9.72
N ASP A 105 8.73 10.64 9.19
CA ASP A 105 7.79 11.48 9.93
C ASP A 105 7.11 10.72 11.08
N GLU A 106 6.74 9.48 10.86
CA GLU A 106 6.18 8.61 11.91
C GLU A 106 7.16 8.45 13.08
N ARG A 107 8.44 8.26 12.76
CA ARG A 107 9.51 8.18 13.76
C ARG A 107 9.65 9.50 14.54
N ARG A 108 9.65 10.62 13.84
CA ARG A 108 9.76 11.96 14.42
C ARG A 108 8.59 12.28 15.36
N HIS A 109 7.37 11.89 14.97
CA HIS A 109 6.16 12.04 15.80
C HIS A 109 5.99 10.96 16.85
N ARG A 110 6.85 9.94 16.89
CA ARG A 110 6.78 8.81 17.83
C ARG A 110 5.45 8.06 17.77
N VAL A 111 4.95 7.86 16.56
CA VAL A 111 3.82 6.97 16.26
C VAL A 111 4.31 5.64 15.72
N ASP A 112 3.43 4.63 15.72
CA ASP A 112 3.75 3.33 15.14
C ASP A 112 4.09 3.48 13.66
N ARG A 113 5.16 2.81 13.23
CA ARG A 113 5.67 2.92 11.87
C ARG A 113 4.92 2.00 10.92
N THR A 114 4.59 2.54 9.75
CA THR A 114 4.11 1.74 8.63
C THR A 114 5.19 0.74 8.20
N ARG A 115 4.80 -0.49 7.98
CA ARG A 115 5.69 -1.55 7.52
C ARG A 115 6.26 -1.22 6.13
N GLU A 116 7.54 -1.54 5.92
CA GLU A 116 8.17 -1.42 4.61
C GLU A 116 7.43 -2.26 3.57
N PRO A 117 7.18 -1.73 2.36
CA PRO A 117 6.60 -2.50 1.27
C PRO A 117 7.44 -3.74 0.96
N ASP A 118 6.78 -4.88 0.79
CA ASP A 118 7.42 -6.15 0.45
C ASP A 118 7.15 -6.50 -1.00
N LEU A 119 8.18 -6.51 -1.83
CA LEU A 119 8.08 -6.70 -3.26
C LEU A 119 7.94 -8.18 -3.67
N GLY A 120 8.03 -9.11 -2.73
CA GLY A 120 8.09 -10.55 -2.99
C GLY A 120 6.82 -11.16 -3.60
N PHE A 121 5.69 -10.46 -3.54
CA PHE A 121 4.42 -10.94 -4.10
C PHE A 121 4.05 -10.31 -5.46
N ALA A 122 4.80 -9.32 -5.92
CA ALA A 122 4.49 -8.61 -7.16
C ALA A 122 4.55 -9.54 -8.39
N TRP A 123 5.55 -10.39 -8.50
CA TRP A 123 5.71 -11.34 -9.60
C TRP A 123 4.60 -12.39 -9.66
N PRO A 124 4.33 -13.17 -8.61
CA PRO A 124 3.24 -14.15 -8.65
C PRO A 124 1.86 -13.52 -8.80
N MET A 125 1.61 -12.37 -8.18
CA MET A 125 0.32 -11.69 -8.29
C MET A 125 0.06 -11.17 -9.71
N HIS A 126 1.04 -10.60 -10.37
CA HIS A 126 0.91 -10.15 -11.74
C HIS A 126 0.53 -11.32 -12.69
N ARG A 127 1.17 -12.47 -12.53
CA ARG A 127 0.87 -13.68 -13.30
C ARG A 127 -0.55 -14.19 -13.04
N TRP A 128 -0.95 -14.23 -11.77
CA TRP A 128 -2.32 -14.60 -11.39
C TRP A 128 -3.37 -13.66 -11.99
N ALA A 129 -3.16 -12.36 -11.87
CA ALA A 129 -4.06 -11.35 -12.42
C ALA A 129 -4.18 -11.42 -13.96
N ARG A 130 -3.20 -11.97 -14.64
CA ARG A 130 -3.23 -12.24 -16.07
C ARG A 130 -3.87 -13.56 -16.45
N GLY A 131 -4.38 -14.31 -15.49
CA GLY A 131 -5.13 -15.54 -15.73
C GLY A 131 -4.30 -16.82 -15.79
N GLU A 132 -3.06 -16.80 -15.30
CA GLU A 132 -2.27 -18.03 -15.20
C GLU A 132 -2.83 -18.96 -14.11
N SER A 133 -2.57 -20.27 -14.25
CA SER A 133 -3.04 -21.28 -13.29
C SER A 133 -2.38 -21.11 -11.94
N LEU A 134 -3.07 -21.51 -10.86
CA LEU A 134 -2.52 -21.49 -9.51
C LEU A 134 -1.19 -22.26 -9.41
N ALA A 135 -1.09 -23.42 -10.07
CA ALA A 135 0.13 -24.21 -10.08
C ALA A 135 1.31 -23.44 -10.70
N ALA A 136 1.09 -22.75 -11.83
CA ALA A 136 2.11 -21.93 -12.48
C ALA A 136 2.53 -20.75 -11.60
N VAL A 137 1.58 -20.12 -10.94
CA VAL A 137 1.84 -18.98 -10.02
C VAL A 137 2.65 -19.40 -8.81
N LEU A 138 2.32 -20.53 -8.18
CA LEU A 138 3.06 -21.06 -7.03
C LEU A 138 4.49 -21.47 -7.42
N THR A 139 4.66 -22.09 -8.59
CA THR A 139 5.99 -22.42 -9.13
C THR A 139 6.81 -21.14 -9.38
N ALA A 140 6.20 -20.11 -9.94
CA ALA A 140 6.86 -18.81 -10.16
C ALA A 140 7.26 -18.13 -8.84
N ALA A 141 6.43 -18.24 -7.81
CA ALA A 141 6.73 -17.73 -6.47
C ALA A 141 7.94 -18.45 -5.88
N GLU A 142 7.98 -19.77 -5.95
CA GLU A 142 9.11 -20.59 -5.46
C GLU A 142 10.41 -20.24 -6.19
N GLN A 143 10.36 -20.12 -7.52
CA GLN A 143 11.53 -19.69 -8.33
C GLN A 143 12.03 -18.30 -7.96
N ASN A 144 11.17 -17.45 -7.44
CA ASN A 144 11.49 -16.09 -6.97
C ASN A 144 11.85 -16.04 -5.47
N GLY A 145 12.02 -17.18 -4.84
CA GLY A 145 12.42 -17.29 -3.44
C GLY A 145 11.31 -17.15 -2.41
N ALA A 146 10.04 -17.13 -2.86
CA ALA A 146 8.88 -17.09 -1.97
C ALA A 146 8.33 -18.50 -1.73
N GLU A 147 8.33 -18.95 -0.48
CA GLU A 147 7.63 -20.17 -0.08
C GLU A 147 6.15 -19.83 0.19
N LEU A 148 5.29 -20.12 -0.77
CA LEU A 148 3.85 -19.90 -0.67
C LEU A 148 3.11 -21.22 -0.79
N SER A 149 2.34 -21.58 0.23
CA SER A 149 1.30 -22.61 0.11
C SER A 149 0.10 -22.06 -0.65
N ALA A 150 -0.74 -22.93 -1.22
CA ALA A 150 -1.99 -22.50 -1.85
C ALA A 150 -2.90 -21.74 -0.87
N GLY A 151 -2.95 -22.14 0.39
CA GLY A 151 -3.72 -21.47 1.44
C GLY A 151 -3.18 -20.08 1.76
N ASP A 152 -1.87 -19.91 1.86
CA ASP A 152 -1.24 -18.61 2.07
C ASP A 152 -1.50 -17.68 0.88
N PHE A 153 -1.38 -18.19 -0.35
CA PHE A 153 -1.68 -17.43 -1.54
C PHE A 153 -3.11 -16.89 -1.54
N VAL A 154 -4.09 -17.74 -1.23
CA VAL A 154 -5.50 -17.33 -1.15
C VAL A 154 -5.71 -16.27 -0.06
N ARG A 155 -5.06 -16.40 1.08
CA ARG A 155 -5.15 -15.43 2.17
C ARG A 155 -4.63 -14.06 1.75
N TRP A 156 -3.47 -14.00 1.10
CA TRP A 156 -2.91 -12.75 0.57
C TRP A 156 -3.79 -12.15 -0.52
N CYS A 157 -4.33 -12.96 -1.42
CA CYS A 157 -5.27 -12.50 -2.44
C CYS A 157 -6.52 -11.85 -1.83
N LYS A 158 -7.08 -12.43 -0.76
CA LYS A 158 -8.25 -11.84 -0.08
C LYS A 158 -7.92 -10.48 0.51
N GLN A 159 -6.79 -10.32 1.18
CA GLN A 159 -6.36 -9.04 1.72
C GLN A 159 -6.10 -8.01 0.61
N LEU A 160 -5.51 -8.44 -0.49
CA LEU A 160 -5.28 -7.57 -1.64
C LEU A 160 -6.60 -7.12 -2.29
N VAL A 161 -7.55 -8.02 -2.48
CA VAL A 161 -8.88 -7.68 -3.03
C VAL A 161 -9.61 -6.68 -2.14
N ASP A 162 -9.54 -6.83 -0.82
CA ASP A 162 -10.11 -5.87 0.11
C ASP A 162 -9.50 -4.48 -0.06
N LEU A 163 -8.19 -4.37 -0.12
CA LEU A 163 -7.52 -3.07 -0.31
C LEU A 163 -7.81 -2.48 -1.69
N LEU A 164 -7.75 -3.28 -2.75
CA LEU A 164 -8.09 -2.82 -4.10
C LEU A 164 -9.53 -2.32 -4.20
N SER A 165 -10.47 -2.96 -3.52
CA SER A 165 -11.87 -2.53 -3.47
C SER A 165 -12.01 -1.16 -2.80
N GLN A 166 -11.28 -0.91 -1.72
CA GLN A 166 -11.24 0.39 -1.05
C GLN A 166 -10.61 1.46 -1.94
N VAL A 167 -9.51 1.14 -2.60
CA VAL A 167 -8.83 2.04 -3.56
C VAL A 167 -9.75 2.41 -4.71
N ALA A 168 -10.48 1.45 -5.27
CA ALA A 168 -11.42 1.70 -6.37
C ALA A 168 -12.53 2.67 -5.97
N LEU A 169 -13.11 2.52 -4.78
CA LEU A 169 -14.15 3.42 -4.26
C LEU A 169 -13.65 4.86 -4.11
N ILE A 170 -12.38 5.05 -3.74
CA ILE A 170 -11.76 6.36 -3.60
C ILE A 170 -11.44 6.98 -4.96
N ALA A 171 -10.95 6.17 -5.91
CA ALA A 171 -10.58 6.64 -7.24
C ALA A 171 -11.78 7.11 -8.07
N ASP A 172 -12.94 6.48 -7.90
CA ASP A 172 -14.16 6.80 -8.63
C ASP A 172 -14.88 8.06 -8.12
N GLU A 173 -14.46 8.62 -6.99
CA GLU A 173 -15.05 9.86 -6.50
C GLU A 173 -14.48 11.08 -7.22
N PRO A 174 -15.36 11.93 -7.80
CA PRO A 174 -14.92 13.20 -8.33
C PRO A 174 -14.30 14.02 -7.19
N VAL A 175 -13.11 14.58 -7.45
CA VAL A 175 -12.54 15.60 -6.58
C VAL A 175 -13.56 16.72 -6.52
N ARG A 176 -14.33 16.81 -5.44
CA ARG A 176 -15.20 17.98 -5.21
C ARG A 176 -14.26 19.16 -5.07
N GLY A 177 -14.16 19.90 -6.17
CA GLY A 177 -13.45 21.16 -6.20
C GLY A 177 -14.00 22.10 -5.14
N THR A 178 -13.11 22.74 -4.46
CA THR A 178 -13.37 23.92 -3.63
C THR A 178 -14.03 25.02 -4.44
#